data_2fa1ae35c3f8137b0504e768e3e1d5ec
#
_entry.id   2fa1ae35c3f8137b0504e768e3e1d5ec
#
_cell.length_a   1.000
_cell.length_b   1.000
_cell.length_c   1.000
_cell.angle_alpha   90.00
_cell.angle_beta   90.00
_cell.angle_gamma   90.00
#
_symmetry.space_group_name_H-M   'P 1'
#
loop_
_entity.id
_entity.type
_entity.pdbx_description
1 polymer ?
#
loop_
_entity_poly.entity_id
_entity_poly.type
_entity_poly.pdbx_seq_one_letter_code
_entity_poly.pdbx_strand_id
1 'polypeptide(L)'
;ENAAPAVLEFDAEGAFVRAWGGPADGYDWPDTEHGIFVDHENNVWITGINPRAGGDVSDQSDDMVLKFTQDGTFLFQAGGFDASGGNADTENPRQPADVAVYAPTGEAFVADGYGNRRVWVLDAETGAFKRQWGAFGNAPVDAFPTGEARPPAAPADPDAPLETEGLGPDQWGIVHGIGVSRDGFVYVADRGNRRIQVFTVDGEYVMQGFVNRTGPAASTVARVVFSADPEQRYIFANDFGNGKIWILDRQTLETLGAL
;
A
#
# COMPACT_ATOMS: atom_id res chain seq x y z
N GLU A 1 -24.15 -16.78 -11.21
CA GLU A 1 -23.62 -17.28 -9.93
C GLU A 1 -23.67 -16.12 -8.95
N ASN A 2 -24.15 -16.35 -7.71
CA ASN A 2 -24.14 -15.33 -6.69
C ASN A 2 -22.71 -15.28 -6.11
N ALA A 3 -21.96 -14.26 -6.45
CA ALA A 3 -20.69 -13.97 -5.76
C ALA A 3 -20.95 -13.64 -4.28
N ALA A 4 -20.01 -13.95 -3.40
CA ALA A 4 -20.05 -13.47 -2.04
C ALA A 4 -19.88 -11.93 -2.02
N PRO A 5 -20.44 -11.22 -1.02
CA PRO A 5 -20.11 -9.82 -0.80
C PRO A 5 -18.59 -9.61 -0.66
N ALA A 6 -18.10 -8.45 -1.03
CA ALA A 6 -16.67 -8.16 -1.13
C ALA A 6 -15.95 -8.20 0.23
N VAL A 7 -16.64 -7.85 1.33
CA VAL A 7 -16.10 -7.88 2.69
C VAL A 7 -16.81 -8.93 3.51
N LEU A 8 -16.02 -9.83 4.11
CA LEU A 8 -16.50 -10.87 5.04
C LEU A 8 -15.83 -10.66 6.40
N GLU A 9 -16.63 -10.62 7.45
CA GLU A 9 -16.17 -10.53 8.83
C GLU A 9 -16.37 -11.86 9.56
N PHE A 10 -15.33 -12.29 10.27
CA PHE A 10 -15.33 -13.48 11.12
C PHE A 10 -14.86 -13.08 12.53
N ASP A 11 -15.32 -13.79 13.54
CA ASP A 11 -14.79 -13.66 14.90
C ASP A 11 -13.42 -14.36 15.04
N ALA A 12 -12.83 -14.26 16.23
CA ALA A 12 -11.51 -14.85 16.52
C ALA A 12 -11.52 -16.40 16.46
N GLU A 13 -12.67 -17.02 16.61
CA GLU A 13 -12.89 -18.46 16.51
C GLU A 13 -13.15 -18.90 15.06
N GLY A 14 -13.26 -17.95 14.13
CA GLY A 14 -13.51 -18.19 12.70
C GLY A 14 -15.00 -18.35 12.36
N ALA A 15 -15.93 -18.03 13.26
CA ALA A 15 -17.35 -18.04 12.95
C ALA A 15 -17.74 -16.78 12.17
N PHE A 16 -18.56 -16.96 11.13
CA PHE A 16 -19.04 -15.87 10.31
C PHE A 16 -19.89 -14.87 11.11
N VAL A 17 -19.56 -13.59 11.03
CA VAL A 17 -20.28 -12.50 11.71
C VAL A 17 -21.20 -11.77 10.73
N ARG A 18 -20.65 -11.22 9.67
CA ARG A 18 -21.39 -10.46 8.66
C ARG A 18 -20.66 -10.38 7.33
N ALA A 19 -21.39 -9.92 6.30
CA ALA A 19 -20.84 -9.64 4.99
C ALA A 19 -21.51 -8.39 4.42
N TRP A 20 -20.73 -7.57 3.69
CA TRP A 20 -21.19 -6.36 3.03
C TRP A 20 -20.22 -5.95 1.91
N GLY A 21 -20.50 -4.84 1.24
CA GLY A 21 -19.67 -4.28 0.17
C GLY A 21 -20.14 -4.67 -1.22
N GLY A 22 -19.56 -4.02 -2.19
CA GLY A 22 -19.95 -4.04 -3.59
C GLY A 22 -20.55 -2.71 -4.02
N PRO A 23 -20.85 -2.54 -5.33
CA PRO A 23 -21.42 -1.31 -5.88
C PRO A 23 -22.74 -0.92 -5.21
N ALA A 24 -22.89 0.38 -4.87
CA ALA A 24 -24.11 0.95 -4.33
C ALA A 24 -24.21 2.44 -4.68
N ASP A 25 -25.37 3.05 -4.43
CA ASP A 25 -25.56 4.48 -4.65
C ASP A 25 -24.70 5.31 -3.68
N GLY A 26 -24.03 6.34 -4.19
CA GLY A 26 -23.33 7.34 -3.40
C GLY A 26 -21.81 7.15 -3.29
N TYR A 27 -21.26 6.07 -3.83
CA TYR A 27 -19.81 5.86 -3.96
C TYR A 27 -19.49 4.92 -5.13
N ASP A 28 -18.24 4.97 -5.59
CA ASP A 28 -17.70 4.03 -6.55
C ASP A 28 -17.09 2.83 -5.80
N TRP A 29 -17.45 1.61 -6.21
CA TRP A 29 -16.79 0.42 -5.67
C TRP A 29 -15.68 -0.02 -6.64
N PRO A 30 -14.43 -0.27 -6.15
CA PRO A 30 -13.34 -0.62 -7.04
C PRO A 30 -13.63 -1.93 -7.81
N ASP A 31 -13.26 -1.95 -9.08
CA ASP A 31 -13.39 -3.14 -9.94
C ASP A 31 -12.43 -4.26 -9.52
N THR A 32 -11.29 -3.88 -8.93
CA THR A 32 -10.32 -4.84 -8.35
C THR A 32 -9.90 -4.37 -6.97
N GLU A 33 -10.58 -4.88 -5.94
CA GLU A 33 -10.22 -4.60 -4.54
C GLU A 33 -8.80 -5.11 -4.26
N HIS A 34 -8.04 -4.34 -3.46
CA HIS A 34 -6.66 -4.72 -3.15
C HIS A 34 -6.31 -4.59 -1.68
N GLY A 35 -6.16 -3.38 -1.16
CA GLY A 35 -5.87 -3.14 0.25
C GLY A 35 -7.12 -3.13 1.11
N ILE A 36 -7.04 -3.78 2.26
CA ILE A 36 -8.04 -3.66 3.33
C ILE A 36 -7.32 -3.38 4.65
N PHE A 37 -7.80 -2.38 5.36
CA PHE A 37 -7.27 -2.00 6.68
C PHE A 37 -8.43 -1.69 7.63
N VAL A 38 -8.29 -2.10 8.89
CA VAL A 38 -9.24 -1.74 9.95
C VAL A 38 -8.53 -0.80 10.93
N ASP A 39 -9.08 0.41 11.09
CA ASP A 39 -8.49 1.41 11.97
C ASP A 39 -8.87 1.19 13.46
N HIS A 40 -8.33 2.04 14.32
CA HIS A 40 -8.54 1.96 15.77
C HIS A 40 -9.97 2.26 16.23
N GLU A 41 -10.81 2.82 15.35
CA GLU A 41 -12.25 3.05 15.57
C GLU A 41 -13.11 1.95 14.93
N ASN A 42 -12.48 0.89 14.43
CA ASN A 42 -13.08 -0.21 13.66
C ASN A 42 -13.66 0.22 12.30
N ASN A 43 -13.25 1.36 11.75
CA ASN A 43 -13.62 1.68 10.38
C ASN A 43 -12.78 0.87 9.40
N VAL A 44 -13.39 0.49 8.28
CA VAL A 44 -12.79 -0.34 7.23
C VAL A 44 -12.42 0.54 6.06
N TRP A 45 -11.13 0.47 5.67
CA TRP A 45 -10.58 1.18 4.54
C TRP A 45 -10.34 0.20 3.40
N ILE A 46 -10.68 0.60 2.18
CA ILE A 46 -10.56 -0.23 0.97
C ILE A 46 -9.89 0.58 -0.13
N THR A 47 -8.98 -0.07 -0.85
CA THR A 47 -8.31 0.48 -2.04
C THR A 47 -8.55 -0.41 -3.25
N GLY A 48 -8.37 0.14 -4.46
CA GLY A 48 -8.52 -0.59 -5.72
C GLY A 48 -7.32 -0.41 -6.65
N ILE A 49 -7.11 -1.34 -7.56
CA ILE A 49 -5.95 -1.37 -8.46
C ILE A 49 -6.28 -1.72 -9.92
N ASN A 50 -7.55 -1.70 -10.33
CA ASN A 50 -7.86 -1.87 -11.75
C ASN A 50 -7.35 -0.65 -12.57
N PRO A 51 -6.87 -0.77 -13.82
CA PRO A 51 -6.63 -2.03 -14.53
C PRO A 51 -5.36 -2.72 -14.00
N ARG A 52 -5.44 -4.02 -13.90
CA ARG A 52 -4.35 -4.87 -13.43
C ARG A 52 -3.85 -5.75 -14.57
N ALA A 53 -2.54 -5.87 -14.72
CA ALA A 53 -1.94 -6.69 -15.77
C ALA A 53 -2.46 -8.14 -15.73
N GLY A 54 -3.17 -8.55 -16.77
CA GLY A 54 -3.68 -9.91 -16.94
C GLY A 54 -4.97 -10.26 -16.22
N GLY A 55 -5.76 -9.29 -15.81
CA GLY A 55 -6.99 -9.54 -15.09
C GLY A 55 -7.94 -8.36 -14.99
N ASP A 56 -7.97 -7.51 -16.01
CA ASP A 56 -8.81 -6.32 -16.01
C ASP A 56 -10.29 -6.71 -16.00
N VAL A 57 -11.04 -6.14 -15.09
CA VAL A 57 -12.49 -6.30 -14.97
C VAL A 57 -13.19 -5.29 -15.88
N SER A 58 -12.61 -4.11 -15.99
CA SER A 58 -13.06 -3.03 -16.86
C SER A 58 -11.89 -2.23 -17.44
N ASP A 59 -12.17 -1.27 -18.30
CA ASP A 59 -11.18 -0.31 -18.81
C ASP A 59 -10.96 0.89 -17.84
N GLN A 60 -11.71 0.97 -16.74
CA GLN A 60 -11.62 2.07 -15.78
C GLN A 60 -10.48 1.86 -14.78
N SER A 61 -9.84 2.95 -14.33
CA SER A 61 -8.83 2.90 -13.28
C SER A 61 -9.45 3.11 -11.89
N ASP A 62 -9.10 2.25 -10.94
CA ASP A 62 -9.54 2.35 -9.53
C ASP A 62 -8.69 3.39 -8.79
N ASP A 63 -8.87 4.67 -9.10
CA ASP A 63 -8.08 5.75 -8.51
C ASP A 63 -8.74 6.26 -7.21
N MET A 64 -8.97 5.36 -6.24
CA MET A 64 -9.78 5.69 -5.07
C MET A 64 -9.36 4.99 -3.78
N VAL A 65 -9.70 5.63 -2.67
CA VAL A 65 -9.70 5.09 -1.31
C VAL A 65 -11.09 5.30 -0.71
N LEU A 66 -11.67 4.24 -0.15
CA LEU A 66 -12.97 4.29 0.50
C LEU A 66 -12.85 4.03 2.00
N LYS A 67 -13.71 4.66 2.79
CA LYS A 67 -13.86 4.41 4.22
C LYS A 67 -15.31 4.08 4.56
N PHE A 68 -15.47 3.02 5.36
CA PHE A 68 -16.75 2.54 5.87
C PHE A 68 -16.66 2.32 7.37
N THR A 69 -17.81 2.33 8.05
CA THR A 69 -17.90 1.76 9.41
C THR A 69 -17.75 0.23 9.34
N GLN A 70 -17.56 -0.41 10.49
CA GLN A 70 -17.44 -1.87 10.58
C GLN A 70 -18.64 -2.62 9.97
N ASP A 71 -19.83 -2.04 10.02
CA ASP A 71 -21.06 -2.65 9.49
C ASP A 71 -21.35 -2.31 8.02
N GLY A 72 -20.41 -1.60 7.36
CA GLY A 72 -20.49 -1.26 5.92
C GLY A 72 -21.25 0.03 5.61
N THR A 73 -21.52 0.88 6.61
CA THR A 73 -22.05 2.22 6.33
C THR A 73 -20.95 3.08 5.71
N PHE A 74 -21.22 3.65 4.53
CA PHE A 74 -20.28 4.52 3.83
C PHE A 74 -20.00 5.81 4.61
N LEU A 75 -18.73 6.18 4.71
CA LEU A 75 -18.28 7.41 5.39
C LEU A 75 -17.76 8.44 4.40
N PHE A 76 -16.76 8.08 3.59
CA PHE A 76 -16.28 8.93 2.49
C PHE A 76 -15.52 8.12 1.44
N GLN A 77 -15.32 8.77 0.28
CA GLN A 77 -14.44 8.36 -0.82
C GLN A 77 -13.49 9.51 -1.15
N ALA A 78 -12.21 9.18 -1.33
CA ALA A 78 -11.20 10.09 -1.89
C ALA A 78 -10.75 9.54 -3.24
N GLY A 79 -10.88 10.36 -4.31
CA GLY A 79 -10.68 9.92 -5.69
C GLY A 79 -11.94 9.30 -6.30
N GLY A 80 -11.78 8.58 -7.41
CA GLY A 80 -12.87 7.95 -8.19
C GLY A 80 -12.31 7.22 -9.40
N PHE A 81 -13.18 6.67 -10.25
CA PHE A 81 -12.74 6.02 -11.48
C PHE A 81 -12.08 7.02 -12.43
N ASP A 82 -10.92 6.65 -12.97
CA ASP A 82 -10.13 7.45 -13.95
C ASP A 82 -9.85 8.89 -13.51
N ALA A 83 -9.81 9.14 -12.20
CA ALA A 83 -9.77 10.50 -11.67
C ALA A 83 -8.35 11.09 -11.57
N SER A 84 -7.31 10.25 -11.59
CA SER A 84 -5.96 10.68 -11.24
C SER A 84 -5.29 11.62 -12.22
N GLY A 85 -4.79 12.74 -11.71
CA GLY A 85 -3.86 13.66 -12.39
C GLY A 85 -2.36 13.32 -12.23
N GLY A 86 -2.00 12.15 -11.68
CA GLY A 86 -0.61 11.72 -11.46
C GLY A 86 -0.07 12.08 -10.07
N ASN A 87 1.26 12.04 -9.92
CA ASN A 87 1.90 12.25 -8.62
C ASN A 87 1.73 13.65 -8.01
N ALA A 88 1.40 14.65 -8.80
CA ALA A 88 1.14 16.01 -8.30
C ALA A 88 -0.31 16.24 -7.88
N ASP A 89 -1.22 15.32 -8.19
CA ASP A 89 -2.64 15.42 -7.85
C ASP A 89 -2.84 15.29 -6.33
N THR A 90 -3.49 16.28 -5.72
CA THR A 90 -3.77 16.29 -4.28
C THR A 90 -5.17 15.81 -3.93
N GLU A 91 -6.01 15.56 -4.93
CA GLU A 91 -7.40 15.12 -4.74
C GLU A 91 -7.60 13.64 -5.03
N ASN A 92 -6.78 13.09 -5.94
CA ASN A 92 -6.96 11.73 -6.43
C ASN A 92 -5.67 10.91 -6.33
N PRO A 93 -5.72 9.67 -5.81
CA PRO A 93 -4.64 8.70 -5.93
C PRO A 93 -4.62 8.09 -7.35
N ARG A 94 -3.72 7.15 -7.60
CA ARG A 94 -3.71 6.35 -8.82
C ARG A 94 -3.42 4.90 -8.50
N GLN A 95 -4.46 4.07 -8.49
CA GLN A 95 -4.37 2.66 -8.15
C GLN A 95 -3.62 2.43 -6.81
N PRO A 96 -4.15 2.96 -5.69
CA PRO A 96 -3.53 2.84 -4.38
C PRO A 96 -3.53 1.39 -3.90
N ALA A 97 -2.39 0.94 -3.36
CA ALA A 97 -2.21 -0.46 -2.99
C ALA A 97 -2.65 -0.80 -1.56
N ASP A 98 -2.39 0.09 -0.61
CA ASP A 98 -2.61 -0.18 0.82
C ASP A 98 -2.83 1.13 1.58
N VAL A 99 -3.34 1.03 2.81
CA VAL A 99 -3.53 2.16 3.70
C VAL A 99 -3.21 1.76 5.15
N ALA A 100 -2.72 2.70 5.94
CA ALA A 100 -2.55 2.57 7.38
C ALA A 100 -2.97 3.86 8.07
N VAL A 101 -3.66 3.76 9.21
CA VAL A 101 -4.09 4.92 9.99
C VAL A 101 -3.26 5.04 11.27
N TYR A 102 -2.79 6.25 11.56
CA TYR A 102 -2.07 6.56 12.79
C TYR A 102 -2.96 7.38 13.73
N ALA A 103 -3.50 6.72 14.73
CA ALA A 103 -4.45 7.29 15.68
C ALA A 103 -3.98 8.58 16.36
N PRO A 104 -2.71 8.72 16.82
CA PRO A 104 -2.28 9.92 17.53
C PRO A 104 -2.37 11.22 16.74
N THR A 105 -2.30 11.16 15.41
CA THR A 105 -2.43 12.36 14.54
C THR A 105 -3.73 12.39 13.74
N GLY A 106 -4.54 11.32 13.79
CA GLY A 106 -5.76 11.21 12.99
C GLY A 106 -5.47 11.21 11.49
N GLU A 107 -4.39 10.56 11.05
CA GLU A 107 -3.94 10.58 9.66
C GLU A 107 -3.94 9.19 9.03
N ALA A 108 -4.37 9.14 7.78
CA ALA A 108 -4.30 7.97 6.93
C ALA A 108 -3.14 8.11 5.92
N PHE A 109 -2.27 7.13 5.92
CA PHE A 109 -1.10 7.03 5.04
C PHE A 109 -1.43 6.01 3.95
N VAL A 110 -1.48 6.45 2.71
CA VAL A 110 -1.85 5.64 1.55
C VAL A 110 -0.60 5.28 0.75
N ALA A 111 -0.40 3.99 0.50
CA ALA A 111 0.61 3.47 -0.41
C ALA A 111 0.11 3.64 -1.86
N ASP A 112 0.26 4.82 -2.41
CA ASP A 112 -0.21 5.16 -3.75
C ASP A 112 0.86 4.81 -4.79
N GLY A 113 0.91 3.53 -5.19
CA GLY A 113 2.10 3.01 -5.84
C GLY A 113 1.96 2.11 -7.05
N TYR A 114 0.78 1.65 -7.46
CA TYR A 114 0.63 0.95 -8.73
C TYR A 114 0.64 1.90 -9.93
N GLY A 115 -0.03 3.03 -9.80
CA GLY A 115 -0.04 4.08 -10.82
C GLY A 115 0.89 5.25 -10.51
N ASN A 116 0.99 5.65 -9.24
CA ASN A 116 1.86 6.70 -8.72
C ASN A 116 3.12 6.12 -8.03
N ARG A 117 3.93 7.01 -7.43
CA ARG A 117 5.16 6.65 -6.69
C ARG A 117 5.28 7.47 -5.42
N ARG A 118 4.23 7.43 -4.57
CA ARG A 118 4.17 8.28 -3.39
C ARG A 118 3.50 7.62 -2.18
N VAL A 119 3.81 8.14 -1.01
CA VAL A 119 2.90 8.08 0.13
C VAL A 119 2.01 9.32 0.04
N TRP A 120 0.71 9.11 0.11
CA TRP A 120 -0.29 10.15 0.06
C TRP A 120 -1.02 10.20 1.41
N VAL A 121 -0.98 11.34 2.10
CA VAL A 121 -1.48 11.46 3.48
C VAL A 121 -2.75 12.26 3.50
N LEU A 122 -3.76 11.68 4.13
CA LEU A 122 -5.08 12.26 4.30
C LEU A 122 -5.40 12.47 5.78
N ASP A 123 -6.28 13.39 6.04
CA ASP A 123 -7.03 13.43 7.29
C ASP A 123 -7.96 12.20 7.36
N ALA A 124 -7.85 11.41 8.42
CA ALA A 124 -8.56 10.14 8.50
C ALA A 124 -10.07 10.29 8.76
N GLU A 125 -10.53 11.45 9.22
CA GLU A 125 -11.96 11.73 9.44
C GLU A 125 -12.64 12.23 8.16
N THR A 126 -11.97 13.13 7.43
CA THR A 126 -12.57 13.87 6.32
C THR A 126 -12.14 13.42 4.93
N GLY A 127 -11.05 12.65 4.82
CA GLY A 127 -10.43 12.30 3.54
C GLY A 127 -9.64 13.46 2.90
N ALA A 128 -9.52 14.61 3.55
CA ALA A 128 -8.83 15.77 3.01
C ALA A 128 -7.31 15.53 2.90
N PHE A 129 -6.72 15.94 1.78
CA PHE A 129 -5.27 15.88 1.57
C PHE A 129 -4.50 16.73 2.59
N LYS A 130 -3.40 16.19 3.09
CA LYS A 130 -2.49 16.89 4.02
C LYS A 130 -1.11 17.11 3.44
N ARG A 131 -0.47 16.07 2.93
CA ARG A 131 0.89 16.09 2.35
C ARG A 131 1.18 14.82 1.59
N GLN A 132 2.31 14.80 0.89
CA GLN A 132 2.82 13.62 0.19
C GLN A 132 4.34 13.66 0.07
N TRP A 133 4.95 12.50 -0.16
CA TRP A 133 6.38 12.39 -0.46
C TRP A 133 6.68 11.13 -1.27
N GLY A 134 7.84 11.12 -1.92
CA GLY A 134 8.41 9.99 -2.64
C GLY A 134 9.59 9.36 -1.91
N ALA A 135 10.34 8.52 -2.60
CA ALA A 135 11.54 7.87 -2.06
C ALA A 135 12.53 8.90 -1.49
N PHE A 136 13.11 8.59 -0.34
CA PHE A 136 14.04 9.46 0.40
C PHE A 136 13.47 10.82 0.82
N GLY A 137 12.14 10.98 0.85
CA GLY A 137 11.47 12.25 1.12
C GLY A 137 11.44 13.21 -0.08
N ASN A 138 11.90 12.78 -1.24
CA ASN A 138 11.91 13.59 -2.46
C ASN A 138 10.50 13.76 -3.04
N ALA A 139 10.34 14.72 -3.94
CA ALA A 139 9.13 14.83 -4.74
C ALA A 139 8.99 13.60 -5.65
N PRO A 140 7.82 12.95 -5.70
CA PRO A 140 7.59 11.81 -6.59
C PRO A 140 7.53 12.27 -8.05
N VAL A 141 8.02 11.42 -8.96
CA VAL A 141 8.03 11.68 -10.41
C VAL A 141 7.15 10.67 -11.11
N ASP A 142 6.33 11.12 -12.07
CA ASP A 142 5.46 10.25 -12.84
C ASP A 142 6.27 9.22 -13.65
N ALA A 143 5.88 7.96 -13.54
CA ALA A 143 6.53 6.85 -14.23
C ALA A 143 6.11 6.75 -15.70
N PHE A 144 4.91 7.22 -16.00
CA PHE A 144 4.29 7.19 -17.32
C PHE A 144 3.21 8.28 -17.39
N PRO A 145 2.81 8.71 -18.60
CA PRO A 145 1.82 9.78 -18.76
C PRO A 145 0.51 9.51 -18.04
N THR A 146 -0.09 10.56 -17.52
CA THR A 146 -1.41 10.52 -16.90
C THR A 146 -2.47 10.08 -17.91
N GLY A 147 -3.39 9.23 -17.52
CA GLY A 147 -4.42 8.69 -18.42
C GLY A 147 -3.96 7.50 -19.28
N GLU A 148 -2.71 7.07 -19.15
CA GLU A 148 -2.24 5.82 -19.77
C GLU A 148 -2.20 4.69 -18.73
N ALA A 149 -2.65 3.50 -19.13
CA ALA A 149 -2.49 2.31 -18.31
C ALA A 149 -1.00 2.05 -18.06
N ARG A 150 -0.68 1.55 -16.87
CA ARG A 150 0.69 1.10 -16.59
C ARG A 150 1.10 0.09 -17.68
N PRO A 151 2.19 0.34 -18.42
CA PRO A 151 2.64 -0.64 -19.40
C PRO A 151 2.93 -1.97 -18.70
N PRO A 152 2.67 -3.11 -19.34
CA PRO A 152 3.08 -4.39 -18.81
C PRO A 152 4.54 -4.33 -18.40
N ALA A 153 4.88 -4.87 -17.23
CA ALA A 153 6.27 -4.98 -16.83
C ALA A 153 7.03 -5.69 -17.95
N ALA A 154 8.10 -5.07 -18.46
CA ALA A 154 8.97 -5.77 -19.37
C ALA A 154 9.38 -7.11 -18.73
N PRO A 155 9.43 -8.21 -19.49
CA PRO A 155 9.94 -9.46 -18.96
C PRO A 155 11.27 -9.18 -18.28
N ALA A 156 11.41 -9.62 -17.02
CA ALA A 156 12.67 -9.48 -16.30
C ALA A 156 13.75 -10.16 -17.15
N ASP A 157 14.77 -9.39 -17.52
CA ASP A 157 15.96 -9.98 -18.16
C ASP A 157 16.62 -10.90 -17.12
N PRO A 158 16.61 -12.22 -17.31
CA PRO A 158 17.18 -13.15 -16.34
C PRO A 158 18.71 -12.96 -16.19
N ASP A 159 19.36 -12.31 -17.16
CA ASP A 159 20.78 -12.06 -17.18
C ASP A 159 21.13 -10.62 -16.74
N ALA A 160 20.12 -9.78 -16.42
CA ALA A 160 20.36 -8.44 -15.92
C ALA A 160 21.13 -8.51 -14.58
N PRO A 161 22.24 -7.77 -14.44
CA PRO A 161 22.96 -7.74 -13.16
C PRO A 161 22.03 -7.21 -12.07
N LEU A 162 21.91 -7.98 -10.98
CA LEU A 162 21.19 -7.53 -9.81
C LEU A 162 21.96 -6.36 -9.19
N GLU A 163 21.27 -5.25 -8.90
CA GLU A 163 21.86 -4.18 -8.10
C GLU A 163 22.09 -4.68 -6.65
N THR A 164 23.31 -5.11 -6.38
CA THR A 164 23.67 -5.68 -5.07
C THR A 164 24.30 -4.66 -4.13
N GLU A 165 24.64 -3.47 -4.62
CA GLU A 165 25.35 -2.42 -3.87
C GLU A 165 24.63 -1.07 -3.97
N GLY A 166 25.00 -0.14 -3.10
CA GLY A 166 24.50 1.24 -3.08
C GLY A 166 23.05 1.38 -2.53
N LEU A 167 22.53 2.58 -2.65
CA LEU A 167 21.22 2.97 -2.10
C LEU A 167 20.03 2.52 -2.95
N GLY A 168 20.27 1.99 -4.16
CA GLY A 168 19.23 1.68 -5.13
C GLY A 168 18.62 2.93 -5.76
N PRO A 169 17.54 2.78 -6.55
CA PRO A 169 16.91 3.87 -7.28
C PRO A 169 16.41 5.00 -6.36
N ASP A 170 16.49 6.24 -6.85
CA ASP A 170 16.02 7.45 -6.18
C ASP A 170 14.50 7.63 -6.21
N GLN A 171 13.79 6.79 -6.94
CA GLN A 171 12.33 6.70 -6.99
C GLN A 171 11.87 5.33 -6.52
N TRP A 172 10.65 5.24 -6.01
CA TRP A 172 10.03 3.96 -5.74
C TRP A 172 9.65 3.22 -7.03
N GLY A 173 9.78 1.90 -6.99
CA GLY A 173 9.31 1.05 -8.06
C GLY A 173 7.80 0.81 -7.97
N ILE A 174 7.34 0.27 -6.85
CA ILE A 174 5.93 0.10 -6.49
C ILE A 174 5.81 0.30 -4.99
N VAL A 175 5.15 1.35 -4.56
CA VAL A 175 4.75 1.57 -3.16
C VAL A 175 3.56 0.65 -2.88
N HIS A 176 3.84 -0.53 -2.30
CA HIS A 176 2.83 -1.59 -2.23
C HIS A 176 2.23 -1.79 -0.85
N GLY A 177 3.04 -1.79 0.19
CA GLY A 177 2.58 -1.93 1.56
C GLY A 177 3.02 -0.75 2.41
N ILE A 178 2.22 -0.40 3.39
CA ILE A 178 2.52 0.66 4.33
C ILE A 178 2.12 0.26 5.74
N GLY A 179 2.90 0.65 6.72
CA GLY A 179 2.57 0.47 8.14
C GLY A 179 3.09 1.65 8.95
N VAL A 180 2.35 2.04 9.98
CA VAL A 180 2.81 3.06 10.93
C VAL A 180 2.99 2.42 12.30
N SER A 181 4.20 2.55 12.85
CA SER A 181 4.51 2.01 14.16
C SER A 181 3.92 2.87 15.28
N ARG A 182 3.79 2.29 16.49
CA ARG A 182 3.22 3.00 17.65
C ARG A 182 4.01 4.25 18.06
N ASP A 183 5.29 4.27 17.76
CA ASP A 183 6.21 5.39 18.02
C ASP A 183 6.30 6.40 16.85
N GLY A 184 5.42 6.31 15.85
CA GLY A 184 5.23 7.33 14.82
C GLY A 184 6.22 7.27 13.66
N PHE A 185 6.68 6.07 13.29
CA PHE A 185 7.46 5.88 12.07
C PHE A 185 6.64 5.17 10.99
N VAL A 186 6.74 5.66 9.77
CA VAL A 186 6.08 5.13 8.58
C VAL A 186 7.03 4.20 7.83
N TYR A 187 6.65 2.94 7.70
CA TYR A 187 7.42 1.91 6.99
C TYR A 187 6.79 1.65 5.64
N VAL A 188 7.52 1.94 4.58
CA VAL A 188 7.06 1.86 3.18
C VAL A 188 7.71 0.65 2.50
N ALA A 189 6.90 -0.30 2.07
CA ALA A 189 7.35 -1.44 1.29
C ALA A 189 7.48 -1.07 -0.20
N ASP A 190 8.69 -0.79 -0.64
CA ASP A 190 9.03 -0.57 -2.04
C ASP A 190 9.27 -1.92 -2.73
N ARG A 191 8.16 -2.56 -3.13
CA ARG A 191 8.15 -3.91 -3.68
C ARG A 191 9.02 -4.03 -4.94
N GLY A 192 8.99 -3.02 -5.79
CA GLY A 192 9.75 -3.01 -7.05
C GLY A 192 11.26 -2.98 -6.84
N ASN A 193 11.73 -2.35 -5.76
CA ASN A 193 13.16 -2.16 -5.47
C ASN A 193 13.66 -3.01 -4.28
N ARG A 194 12.86 -3.97 -3.81
CA ARG A 194 13.25 -4.93 -2.77
C ARG A 194 13.71 -4.30 -1.45
N ARG A 195 13.09 -3.19 -1.04
CA ARG A 195 13.50 -2.45 0.16
C ARG A 195 12.32 -1.99 1.00
N ILE A 196 12.60 -1.72 2.26
CA ILE A 196 11.74 -0.96 3.14
C ILE A 196 12.42 0.39 3.37
N GLN A 197 11.69 1.48 3.20
CA GLN A 197 12.13 2.81 3.63
C GLN A 197 11.30 3.27 4.82
N VAL A 198 11.96 3.93 5.77
CA VAL A 198 11.35 4.42 7.01
C VAL A 198 11.38 5.94 7.02
N PHE A 199 10.27 6.52 7.43
CA PHE A 199 10.06 7.97 7.52
C PHE A 199 9.46 8.33 8.87
N THR A 200 9.61 9.59 9.29
CA THR A 200 8.72 10.17 10.30
C THR A 200 7.30 10.31 9.73
N VAL A 201 6.30 10.54 10.57
CA VAL A 201 4.94 10.85 10.11
C VAL A 201 4.90 12.13 9.24
N ASP A 202 5.85 13.04 9.39
CA ASP A 202 5.96 14.26 8.58
C ASP A 202 6.60 14.04 7.21
N GLY A 203 7.09 12.81 6.92
CA GLY A 203 7.70 12.44 5.64
C GLY A 203 9.22 12.65 5.58
N GLU A 204 9.88 12.91 6.71
CA GLU A 204 11.34 12.98 6.77
C GLU A 204 11.93 11.58 6.69
N TYR A 205 12.85 11.35 5.75
CA TYR A 205 13.55 10.09 5.59
C TYR A 205 14.45 9.77 6.78
N VAL A 206 14.35 8.55 7.30
CA VAL A 206 15.14 8.09 8.45
C VAL A 206 16.19 7.06 8.02
N MET A 207 15.75 5.96 7.38
CA MET A 207 16.63 4.87 6.98
C MET A 207 15.98 3.96 5.93
N GLN A 208 16.76 3.03 5.40
CA GLN A 208 16.24 1.94 4.58
C GLN A 208 16.98 0.62 4.85
N GLY A 209 16.31 -0.50 4.52
CA GLY A 209 16.89 -1.83 4.50
C GLY A 209 16.41 -2.60 3.27
N PHE A 210 17.31 -3.38 2.66
CA PHE A 210 16.95 -4.27 1.57
C PHE A 210 16.53 -5.64 2.12
N VAL A 211 15.52 -6.23 1.48
CA VAL A 211 15.02 -7.54 1.84
C VAL A 211 15.25 -8.48 0.66
N ASN A 212 16.04 -9.55 0.87
CA ASN A 212 16.36 -10.52 -0.18
C ASN A 212 16.83 -9.87 -1.49
N ARG A 213 17.75 -8.90 -1.38
CA ARG A 213 18.18 -8.04 -2.50
C ARG A 213 18.66 -8.84 -3.72
N THR A 214 19.28 -10.00 -3.49
CA THR A 214 19.85 -10.88 -4.51
C THR A 214 18.98 -12.11 -4.80
N GLY A 215 17.78 -12.18 -4.24
CA GLY A 215 16.86 -13.29 -4.46
C GLY A 215 16.45 -13.43 -5.93
N PRO A 216 16.10 -14.66 -6.36
CA PRO A 216 15.83 -14.96 -7.77
C PRO A 216 14.59 -14.23 -8.31
N ALA A 217 13.58 -14.02 -7.50
CA ALA A 217 12.39 -13.30 -7.93
C ALA A 217 12.37 -11.86 -7.40
N ALA A 218 11.92 -10.92 -8.21
CA ALA A 218 11.58 -9.56 -7.81
C ALA A 218 10.36 -9.55 -6.87
N SER A 219 9.92 -8.39 -6.40
CA SER A 219 8.72 -8.24 -5.55
C SER A 219 8.87 -8.85 -4.16
N THR A 220 10.00 -8.58 -3.50
CA THR A 220 10.35 -9.20 -2.23
C THR A 220 9.67 -8.60 -1.00
N VAL A 221 9.13 -7.39 -1.06
CA VAL A 221 8.42 -6.77 0.06
C VAL A 221 7.06 -6.29 -0.40
N ALA A 222 6.07 -7.16 -0.28
CA ALA A 222 4.70 -6.78 -0.62
C ALA A 222 3.98 -6.08 0.55
N ARG A 223 4.23 -6.47 1.78
CA ARG A 223 3.64 -5.88 2.98
C ARG A 223 4.60 -5.95 4.15
N VAL A 224 4.44 -5.02 5.09
CA VAL A 224 5.10 -4.99 6.40
C VAL A 224 4.07 -5.15 7.50
N VAL A 225 4.35 -6.00 8.48
CA VAL A 225 3.52 -6.19 9.67
C VAL A 225 4.42 -6.15 10.88
N PHE A 226 4.02 -5.42 11.91
CA PHE A 226 4.78 -5.34 13.16
C PHE A 226 4.43 -6.49 14.10
N SER A 227 5.40 -6.92 14.90
CA SER A 227 5.14 -7.86 15.99
C SER A 227 4.19 -7.26 17.03
N ALA A 228 3.42 -8.12 17.69
CA ALA A 228 2.38 -7.70 18.63
C ALA A 228 2.92 -7.22 19.99
N ASP A 229 4.20 -7.43 20.29
CA ASP A 229 4.81 -6.97 21.54
C ASP A 229 4.75 -5.44 21.67
N PRO A 230 4.78 -4.88 22.90
CA PRO A 230 4.60 -3.44 23.12
C PRO A 230 5.60 -2.57 22.36
N GLU A 231 6.84 -3.03 22.22
CA GLU A 231 7.93 -2.33 21.54
C GLU A 231 7.91 -2.53 20.02
N GLN A 232 7.08 -3.46 19.51
CA GLN A 232 7.03 -3.83 18.08
C GLN A 232 8.44 -4.13 17.55
N ARG A 233 9.18 -5.00 18.26
CA ARG A 233 10.61 -5.23 18.00
C ARG A 233 10.91 -5.80 16.64
N TYR A 234 9.95 -6.50 16.02
CA TYR A 234 10.14 -7.18 14.74
C TYR A 234 9.21 -6.67 13.67
N ILE A 235 9.69 -6.76 12.43
CA ILE A 235 8.89 -6.62 11.21
C ILE A 235 8.81 -7.99 10.54
N PHE A 236 7.61 -8.37 10.14
CA PHE A 236 7.35 -9.47 9.22
C PHE A 236 7.14 -8.88 7.82
N ALA A 237 8.09 -9.13 6.92
CA ALA A 237 8.06 -8.64 5.55
C ALA A 237 7.67 -9.78 4.60
N ASN A 238 6.54 -9.63 3.92
CA ASN A 238 6.06 -10.62 2.97
C ASN A 238 6.86 -10.55 1.66
N ASP A 239 7.57 -11.62 1.34
CA ASP A 239 8.29 -11.80 0.08
C ASP A 239 7.41 -12.61 -0.88
N PHE A 240 6.52 -11.89 -1.57
CA PHE A 240 5.57 -12.49 -2.51
C PHE A 240 6.26 -13.29 -3.63
N GLY A 241 7.36 -12.75 -4.18
CA GLY A 241 8.06 -13.36 -5.30
C GLY A 241 8.78 -14.67 -4.97
N ASN A 242 9.20 -14.85 -3.71
CA ASN A 242 9.99 -16.00 -3.28
C ASN A 242 9.27 -16.90 -2.27
N GLY A 243 8.00 -16.61 -1.96
CA GLY A 243 7.15 -17.43 -1.07
C GLY A 243 7.69 -17.49 0.37
N LYS A 244 8.16 -16.38 0.92
CA LYS A 244 8.75 -16.29 2.26
C LYS A 244 8.15 -15.14 3.07
N ILE A 245 8.29 -15.26 4.37
CA ILE A 245 8.10 -14.15 5.31
C ILE A 245 9.43 -13.91 6.00
N TRP A 246 10.05 -12.77 5.75
CA TRP A 246 11.28 -12.36 6.40
C TRP A 246 10.99 -11.75 7.76
N ILE A 247 11.83 -12.05 8.74
CA ILE A 247 11.80 -11.46 10.07
C ILE A 247 12.97 -10.49 10.16
N LEU A 248 12.65 -9.21 10.39
CA LEU A 248 13.65 -8.16 10.54
C LEU A 248 13.59 -7.55 11.94
N ASP A 249 14.74 -7.10 12.43
CA ASP A 249 14.77 -6.16 13.54
C ASP A 249 14.17 -4.81 13.07
N ARG A 250 13.20 -4.29 13.82
CA ARG A 250 12.47 -3.07 13.39
C ARG A 250 13.35 -1.82 13.43
N GLN A 251 14.30 -1.73 14.36
CA GLN A 251 15.11 -0.54 14.55
C GLN A 251 16.26 -0.43 13.55
N THR A 252 16.77 -1.57 13.09
CA THR A 252 17.95 -1.62 12.20
C THR A 252 17.62 -2.08 10.79
N LEU A 253 16.44 -2.68 10.58
CA LEU A 253 16.02 -3.41 9.36
C LEU A 253 16.95 -4.60 9.01
N GLU A 254 17.77 -5.05 9.96
CA GLU A 254 18.60 -6.24 9.78
C GLU A 254 17.71 -7.49 9.67
N THR A 255 18.00 -8.35 8.70
CA THR A 255 17.30 -9.62 8.54
C THR A 255 17.77 -10.61 9.59
N LEU A 256 16.85 -11.07 10.45
CA LEU A 256 17.10 -12.04 11.51
C LEU A 256 16.86 -13.49 11.10
N GLY A 257 15.94 -13.69 10.13
CA GLY A 257 15.54 -15.01 9.65
C GLY A 257 14.38 -14.94 8.64
N ALA A 258 13.89 -16.12 8.26
CA ALA A 258 12.71 -16.26 7.40
C ALA A 258 11.89 -17.50 7.75
N LEU A 259 10.59 -17.43 7.45
CA LEU A 259 9.61 -18.52 7.49
C LEU A 259 9.26 -18.96 6.08
#